data_7560705a751bf1603df480d2c852eab9
#
_entry.id   7560705a751bf1603df480d2c852eab9
#
_cell.length_a   1.000
_cell.length_b   1.000
_cell.length_c   1.000
_cell.angle_alpha   90.00
_cell.angle_beta   90.00
_cell.angle_gamma   90.00
#
_symmetry.space_group_name_H-M   'P 1'
#
loop_
_entity.id
_entity.type
_entity.pdbx_description
1 polymer ?
#
loop_
_entity_poly.entity_id
_entity_poly.type
_entity_poly.pdbx_seq_one_letter_code
_entity_poly.pdbx_strand_id
1 'polypeptide(L)'
;MQFPQETKEGVIFIDFLEFTPKVSWQNMSDAQYKVNRKDYSLVSDFVSYRNTTPQVKKIITAEDQQIKIIADRLTTWYLGSGQQSSDKWIKMREDNEEVFIRTGLKAAQKIKIQYNEDNTPKAEPLFPMGAPTTIEGQQLKKFRTINENILLPLALDYRKNHNVQSLKKVLYIYDWFNDQGWADGSGMGTLCFEKLRSSGYFHSFFLLKEQLSPELLERELQTLNWFTMFGTCYQTPANAGEVADNLRALAIPKLIYALSINDKQKKQVALTAFKNYMDNALGIAPGFFGTLKPDFSGYHHRGPYNSAYYPHALYAGALIAYLLHDTPYALSESTLHNLKQSLLTFRFFCAGLNVPAGTVGRFPKGQQILETLLPAFAYVSLSYKKPDKELTAAFKRILESGSNRQAITNYVSNVNSNLAYTSTVGEIELLTQLASTSISKEEKVNGTLFLSLIHI
;
A
#
# COMPACT_ATOMS: atom_id res chain seq x y z
N MET A 1 -24.55 15.55 7.68
CA MET A 1 -24.63 16.95 8.17
C MET A 1 -24.39 16.95 9.67
N GLN A 2 -23.45 17.75 10.16
CA GLN A 2 -23.28 18.01 11.60
C GLN A 2 -23.87 19.38 11.90
N PHE A 3 -24.81 19.41 12.82
CA PHE A 3 -25.33 20.69 13.36
C PHE A 3 -24.52 21.11 14.58
N PRO A 4 -24.32 22.40 14.82
CA PRO A 4 -23.74 22.85 16.06
C PRO A 4 -24.53 22.28 17.25
N GLN A 5 -23.84 21.84 18.30
CA GLN A 5 -24.45 21.19 19.47
C GLN A 5 -25.47 22.10 20.21
N GLU A 6 -25.46 23.40 19.95
CA GLU A 6 -26.33 24.39 20.56
C GLU A 6 -27.64 24.64 19.80
N THR A 7 -27.79 24.03 18.59
CA THR A 7 -29.01 24.24 17.79
C THR A 7 -30.11 23.32 18.27
N LYS A 8 -31.06 23.87 19.04
CA LYS A 8 -32.22 23.10 19.57
C LYS A 8 -33.32 22.90 18.53
N GLU A 9 -33.45 23.79 17.58
CA GLU A 9 -34.40 23.72 16.46
C GLU A 9 -33.77 24.34 15.23
N GLY A 10 -34.05 23.76 14.06
CA GLY A 10 -33.59 24.28 12.78
C GLY A 10 -34.44 23.75 11.64
N VAL A 11 -34.64 24.57 10.64
CA VAL A 11 -35.32 24.19 9.40
C VAL A 11 -34.29 24.03 8.30
N ILE A 12 -34.29 22.86 7.65
CA ILE A 12 -33.48 22.61 6.46
C ILE A 12 -34.42 22.64 5.28
N PHE A 13 -34.14 23.53 4.35
CA PHE A 13 -34.80 23.52 3.06
C PHE A 13 -33.99 22.66 2.10
N ILE A 14 -34.57 21.57 1.63
CA ILE A 14 -34.01 20.72 0.58
C ILE A 14 -34.80 21.05 -0.69
N ASP A 15 -34.17 21.80 -1.59
CA ASP A 15 -34.76 22.17 -2.85
C ASP A 15 -34.71 21.02 -3.85
N PHE A 16 -33.59 20.30 -3.86
CA PHE A 16 -33.36 19.20 -4.77
C PHE A 16 -32.60 18.06 -4.10
N LEU A 17 -33.10 16.85 -4.26
CA LEU A 17 -32.43 15.63 -3.81
C LEU A 17 -32.42 14.64 -4.98
N GLU A 18 -31.24 14.38 -5.52
CA GLU A 18 -31.04 13.43 -6.58
C GLU A 18 -30.18 12.26 -6.08
N PHE A 19 -30.68 11.05 -6.28
CA PHE A 19 -29.90 9.83 -6.10
C PHE A 19 -29.43 9.37 -7.48
N THR A 20 -28.15 9.55 -7.75
CA THR A 20 -27.54 9.08 -8.99
C THR A 20 -26.63 7.88 -8.71
N PRO A 21 -26.58 6.86 -9.57
CA PRO A 21 -25.68 5.73 -9.39
C PRO A 21 -24.21 6.12 -9.53
N LYS A 22 -23.93 7.34 -10.02
CA LYS A 22 -22.58 7.93 -10.09
C LYS A 22 -22.64 9.36 -9.60
N VAL A 23 -21.74 9.72 -8.68
CA VAL A 23 -21.57 11.11 -8.28
C VAL A 23 -21.10 11.89 -9.51
N SER A 24 -21.92 12.80 -10.01
CA SER A 24 -21.51 13.73 -11.05
C SER A 24 -20.70 14.85 -10.41
N TRP A 25 -19.43 14.96 -10.78
CA TRP A 25 -18.60 16.07 -10.30
C TRP A 25 -19.17 17.44 -10.76
N GLN A 26 -19.94 17.46 -11.83
CA GLN A 26 -20.63 18.67 -12.28
C GLN A 26 -21.62 19.17 -11.23
N ASN A 27 -22.32 18.27 -10.56
CA ASN A 27 -23.20 18.64 -9.45
C ASN A 27 -22.41 19.15 -8.24
N MET A 28 -21.16 18.71 -8.06
CA MET A 28 -20.30 19.17 -6.97
C MET A 28 -19.65 20.52 -7.27
N SER A 29 -19.56 20.93 -8.51
CA SER A 29 -19.05 22.24 -8.94
C SER A 29 -20.14 23.30 -9.07
N ASP A 30 -21.40 22.96 -8.83
CA ASP A 30 -22.49 23.92 -8.84
C ASP A 30 -22.31 24.95 -7.74
N ALA A 31 -22.29 26.24 -8.12
CA ALA A 31 -22.11 27.35 -7.20
C ALA A 31 -23.20 27.47 -6.12
N GLN A 32 -24.34 26.79 -6.28
CA GLN A 32 -25.40 26.72 -5.28
C GLN A 32 -25.04 25.78 -4.11
N TYR A 33 -24.16 24.80 -4.32
CA TYR A 33 -23.66 23.95 -3.25
C TYR A 33 -22.59 24.67 -2.46
N LYS A 34 -22.97 25.36 -1.41
CA LYS A 34 -22.04 25.93 -0.45
C LYS A 34 -21.49 24.81 0.47
N VAL A 35 -20.66 23.95 -0.09
CA VAL A 35 -19.93 22.96 0.68
C VAL A 35 -18.83 23.67 1.47
N ASN A 36 -18.49 23.16 2.66
CA ASN A 36 -17.31 23.61 3.35
C ASN A 36 -16.10 23.53 2.41
N ARG A 37 -15.43 24.66 2.18
CA ARG A 37 -14.35 24.78 1.20
C ARG A 37 -13.26 23.71 1.38
N LYS A 38 -13.01 23.28 2.60
CA LYS A 38 -12.04 22.23 2.91
C LYS A 38 -12.50 20.87 2.39
N ASP A 39 -13.76 20.52 2.60
CA ASP A 39 -14.31 19.24 2.19
C ASP A 39 -14.50 19.18 0.67
N TYR A 40 -14.91 20.30 0.08
CA TYR A 40 -15.01 20.45 -1.36
C TYR A 40 -13.65 20.27 -2.04
N SER A 41 -12.58 20.86 -1.52
CA SER A 41 -11.23 20.71 -2.12
C SER A 41 -10.74 19.26 -2.08
N LEU A 42 -11.02 18.51 -1.00
CA LEU A 42 -10.66 17.09 -0.92
C LEU A 42 -11.32 16.27 -2.02
N VAL A 43 -12.61 16.46 -2.25
CA VAL A 43 -13.35 15.73 -3.29
C VAL A 43 -12.96 16.20 -4.68
N SER A 44 -12.76 17.50 -4.88
CA SER A 44 -12.37 18.07 -6.19
C SER A 44 -11.02 17.53 -6.67
N ASP A 45 -10.09 17.29 -5.75
CA ASP A 45 -8.79 16.70 -6.09
C ASP A 45 -8.97 15.27 -6.64
N PHE A 46 -9.78 14.44 -6.00
CA PHE A 46 -10.08 13.08 -6.49
C PHE A 46 -10.77 13.10 -7.85
N VAL A 47 -11.73 14.00 -8.06
CA VAL A 47 -12.40 14.19 -9.36
C VAL A 47 -11.39 14.65 -10.41
N SER A 48 -10.50 15.57 -10.07
CA SER A 48 -9.43 16.02 -10.97
C SER A 48 -8.54 14.85 -11.36
N TYR A 49 -8.07 14.06 -10.39
CA TYR A 49 -7.22 12.90 -10.67
C TYR A 49 -7.91 11.87 -11.55
N ARG A 50 -9.20 11.54 -11.24
CA ARG A 50 -9.99 10.61 -12.05
C ARG A 50 -10.07 11.02 -13.52
N ASN A 51 -10.18 12.32 -13.80
CA ASN A 51 -10.36 12.86 -15.13
C ASN A 51 -9.05 13.29 -15.80
N THR A 52 -7.89 13.08 -15.15
CA THR A 52 -6.60 13.48 -15.70
C THR A 52 -6.29 12.69 -16.96
N THR A 53 -6.05 13.40 -18.05
CA THR A 53 -5.52 12.82 -19.28
C THR A 53 -4.03 12.50 -19.10
N PRO A 54 -3.56 11.31 -19.49
CA PRO A 54 -2.16 10.95 -19.39
C PRO A 54 -1.22 11.94 -20.08
N GLN A 55 -0.27 12.52 -19.34
CA GLN A 55 0.76 13.43 -19.85
C GLN A 55 2.09 12.70 -20.11
N VAL A 56 2.02 11.45 -20.53
CA VAL A 56 3.21 10.63 -20.78
C VAL A 56 3.81 10.97 -22.13
N LYS A 57 5.00 11.62 -22.13
CA LYS A 57 5.67 12.05 -23.36
C LYS A 57 6.19 10.90 -24.22
N LYS A 58 6.61 9.81 -23.60
CA LYS A 58 7.12 8.61 -24.27
C LYS A 58 6.59 7.38 -23.56
N ILE A 59 5.72 6.64 -24.23
CA ILE A 59 5.16 5.39 -23.71
C ILE A 59 6.22 4.30 -23.88
N ILE A 60 6.46 3.56 -22.81
CA ILE A 60 7.27 2.34 -22.83
C ILE A 60 6.40 1.22 -23.39
N THR A 61 6.78 0.71 -24.56
CA THR A 61 6.16 -0.49 -25.12
C THR A 61 6.87 -1.72 -24.57
N ALA A 62 6.09 -2.71 -24.16
CA ALA A 62 6.60 -3.98 -23.65
C ALA A 62 5.81 -5.13 -24.21
N GLU A 63 6.48 -6.27 -24.40
CA GLU A 63 5.80 -7.51 -24.74
C GLU A 63 4.96 -7.98 -23.55
N ASP A 64 3.86 -8.70 -23.82
CA ASP A 64 2.96 -9.20 -22.79
C ASP A 64 3.69 -10.06 -21.75
N GLN A 65 4.70 -10.83 -22.21
CA GLN A 65 5.54 -11.62 -21.33
C GLN A 65 6.35 -10.76 -20.32
N GLN A 66 6.81 -9.59 -20.74
CA GLN A 66 7.55 -8.68 -19.85
C GLN A 66 6.64 -8.04 -18.78
N ILE A 67 5.39 -7.75 -19.16
CA ILE A 67 4.38 -7.27 -18.20
C ILE A 67 3.97 -8.42 -17.26
N LYS A 68 3.84 -9.62 -17.80
CA LYS A 68 3.51 -10.81 -17.02
C LYS A 68 4.54 -11.10 -15.94
N ILE A 69 5.83 -10.88 -16.17
CA ILE A 69 6.88 -11.01 -15.15
C ILE A 69 6.56 -10.20 -13.90
N ILE A 70 6.07 -8.98 -14.05
CA ILE A 70 5.71 -8.11 -12.90
C ILE A 70 4.54 -8.73 -12.13
N ALA A 71 3.51 -9.17 -12.84
CA ALA A 71 2.34 -9.80 -12.23
C ALA A 71 2.69 -11.13 -11.55
N ASP A 72 3.54 -11.94 -12.18
CA ASP A 72 4.01 -13.22 -11.62
C ASP A 72 4.84 -12.99 -10.34
N ARG A 73 5.74 -12.00 -10.33
CA ARG A 73 6.51 -11.63 -9.13
C ARG A 73 5.59 -11.19 -7.99
N LEU A 74 4.60 -10.37 -8.30
CA LEU A 74 3.63 -9.94 -7.28
C LEU A 74 2.79 -11.13 -6.79
N THR A 75 2.41 -12.05 -7.67
CA THR A 75 1.72 -13.29 -7.30
C THR A 75 2.60 -14.17 -6.41
N THR A 76 3.86 -14.36 -6.79
CA THR A 76 4.83 -15.13 -5.99
C THR A 76 5.10 -14.45 -4.64
N TRP A 77 5.13 -13.13 -4.60
CA TRP A 77 5.27 -12.40 -3.35
C TRP A 77 4.11 -12.71 -2.38
N TYR A 78 2.85 -12.84 -2.88
CA TYR A 78 1.71 -13.24 -2.04
C TYR A 78 1.75 -14.73 -1.65
N LEU A 79 1.95 -15.61 -2.61
CA LEU A 79 1.65 -17.05 -2.45
C LEU A 79 2.89 -17.90 -2.12
N GLY A 80 4.09 -17.31 -2.26
CA GLY A 80 5.32 -18.06 -2.33
C GLY A 80 5.55 -18.69 -3.71
N SER A 81 6.70 -19.31 -3.89
CA SER A 81 7.11 -20.01 -5.13
C SER A 81 6.36 -21.31 -5.36
N GLY A 82 5.66 -21.82 -4.36
CA GLY A 82 5.02 -23.14 -4.38
C GLY A 82 6.01 -24.32 -4.28
N GLN A 83 7.30 -24.03 -4.09
CA GLN A 83 8.31 -25.06 -3.89
C GLN A 83 8.37 -25.49 -2.42
N GLN A 84 8.43 -26.78 -2.17
CA GLN A 84 8.65 -27.27 -0.81
C GLN A 84 10.02 -26.82 -0.32
N SER A 85 10.04 -26.16 0.85
CA SER A 85 11.25 -25.69 1.49
C SER A 85 11.49 -26.40 2.81
N SER A 86 12.76 -26.74 3.09
CA SER A 86 13.18 -27.20 4.42
C SER A 86 13.57 -26.02 5.32
N ASP A 87 13.59 -24.78 4.81
CA ASP A 87 13.94 -23.59 5.57
C ASP A 87 12.93 -23.35 6.68
N LYS A 88 13.44 -23.19 7.88
CA LYS A 88 12.60 -23.07 9.08
C LYS A 88 11.79 -21.76 9.12
N TRP A 89 12.27 -20.68 8.49
CA TRP A 89 11.55 -19.41 8.45
C TRP A 89 10.40 -19.46 7.45
N ILE A 90 10.63 -20.08 6.29
CA ILE A 90 9.57 -20.30 5.30
C ILE A 90 8.47 -21.14 5.94
N LYS A 91 8.80 -22.28 6.55
CA LYS A 91 7.83 -23.11 7.26
C LYS A 91 7.08 -22.37 8.36
N MET A 92 7.78 -21.59 9.18
CA MET A 92 7.15 -20.80 10.23
C MET A 92 6.17 -19.79 9.67
N ARG A 93 6.48 -19.15 8.54
CA ARG A 93 5.58 -18.21 7.88
C ARG A 93 4.38 -18.93 7.28
N GLU A 94 4.56 -20.07 6.63
CA GLU A 94 3.49 -20.90 6.06
C GLU A 94 2.52 -21.37 7.16
N ASP A 95 3.02 -21.92 8.27
CA ASP A 95 2.20 -22.36 9.40
C ASP A 95 1.36 -21.22 9.97
N ASN A 96 1.92 -20.03 10.11
CA ASN A 96 1.20 -18.85 10.61
C ASN A 96 0.23 -18.29 9.56
N GLU A 97 0.53 -18.37 8.27
CA GLU A 97 -0.42 -18.01 7.22
C GLU A 97 -1.65 -18.93 7.24
N GLU A 98 -1.48 -20.23 7.45
CA GLU A 98 -2.61 -21.14 7.63
C GLU A 98 -3.47 -20.75 8.84
N VAL A 99 -2.86 -20.37 9.96
CA VAL A 99 -3.58 -19.84 11.13
C VAL A 99 -4.33 -18.57 10.78
N PHE A 100 -3.71 -17.67 10.02
CA PHE A 100 -4.33 -16.43 9.56
C PHE A 100 -5.54 -16.71 8.66
N ILE A 101 -5.40 -17.62 7.70
CA ILE A 101 -6.50 -18.08 6.83
C ILE A 101 -7.66 -18.64 7.68
N ARG A 102 -7.40 -19.60 8.56
CA ARG A 102 -8.44 -20.20 9.40
C ARG A 102 -9.16 -19.18 10.28
N THR A 103 -8.42 -18.22 10.81
CA THR A 103 -8.97 -17.12 11.62
C THR A 103 -9.86 -16.21 10.79
N GLY A 104 -9.43 -15.86 9.59
CA GLY A 104 -10.21 -15.06 8.64
C GLY A 104 -11.49 -15.76 8.20
N LEU A 105 -11.43 -17.06 7.89
CA LEU A 105 -12.61 -17.88 7.56
C LEU A 105 -13.63 -17.88 8.70
N LYS A 106 -13.19 -18.08 9.93
CA LYS A 106 -14.06 -18.03 11.12
C LYS A 106 -14.67 -16.64 11.32
N ALA A 107 -13.90 -15.58 11.08
CA ALA A 107 -14.42 -14.21 11.17
C ALA A 107 -15.45 -13.91 10.06
N ALA A 108 -15.20 -14.40 8.84
CA ALA A 108 -16.08 -14.22 7.70
C ALA A 108 -17.47 -14.86 7.89
N GLN A 109 -17.57 -15.92 8.66
CA GLN A 109 -18.85 -16.56 8.98
C GLN A 109 -19.82 -15.64 9.74
N LYS A 110 -19.28 -14.66 10.48
CA LYS A 110 -20.09 -13.69 11.23
C LYS A 110 -20.70 -12.60 10.34
N ILE A 111 -20.18 -12.39 9.13
CA ILE A 111 -20.69 -11.42 8.18
C ILE A 111 -21.87 -12.07 7.45
N LYS A 112 -23.06 -11.54 7.67
CA LYS A 112 -24.30 -12.00 7.02
C LYS A 112 -24.66 -10.98 5.94
N ILE A 113 -24.58 -11.39 4.68
CA ILE A 113 -24.99 -10.61 3.52
C ILE A 113 -26.06 -11.44 2.83
N GLN A 114 -27.23 -10.83 2.66
CA GLN A 114 -28.36 -11.34 1.89
C GLN A 114 -28.58 -10.41 0.70
N TYR A 115 -29.44 -10.78 -0.21
CA TYR A 115 -29.83 -9.92 -1.33
C TYR A 115 -31.32 -9.66 -1.28
N ASN A 116 -31.68 -8.43 -1.58
CA ASN A 116 -33.07 -8.02 -1.83
C ASN A 116 -33.54 -8.56 -3.19
N GLU A 117 -34.85 -8.41 -3.48
CA GLU A 117 -35.44 -8.83 -4.77
C GLU A 117 -34.81 -8.10 -5.99
N ASP A 118 -34.31 -6.89 -5.78
CA ASP A 118 -33.62 -6.08 -6.81
C ASP A 118 -32.11 -6.40 -6.91
N ASN A 119 -31.63 -7.47 -6.27
CA ASN A 119 -30.23 -7.88 -6.17
C ASN A 119 -29.30 -6.88 -5.46
N THR A 120 -29.83 -5.94 -4.67
CA THR A 120 -29.00 -5.11 -3.80
C THR A 120 -28.60 -5.86 -2.53
N PRO A 121 -27.36 -5.66 -2.03
CA PRO A 121 -26.91 -6.32 -0.80
C PRO A 121 -27.69 -5.82 0.42
N LYS A 122 -28.13 -6.74 1.25
CA LYS A 122 -28.74 -6.47 2.56
C LYS A 122 -27.86 -7.00 3.67
N ALA A 123 -27.25 -6.11 4.40
CA ALA A 123 -26.40 -6.43 5.53
C ALA A 123 -26.47 -5.32 6.59
N GLU A 124 -25.84 -5.55 7.74
CA GLU A 124 -25.65 -4.47 8.71
C GLU A 124 -24.81 -3.34 8.11
N PRO A 125 -25.11 -2.06 8.44
CA PRO A 125 -24.33 -0.94 7.94
C PRO A 125 -22.82 -1.14 8.15
N LEU A 126 -22.06 -0.89 7.09
CA LEU A 126 -20.58 -0.92 7.15
C LEU A 126 -20.07 0.25 7.99
N PHE A 127 -20.73 1.40 7.87
CA PHE A 127 -20.45 2.64 8.59
C PHE A 127 -21.70 3.04 9.40
N PRO A 128 -21.81 2.65 10.68
CA PRO A 128 -22.99 2.96 11.48
C PRO A 128 -23.17 4.46 11.67
N MET A 129 -24.39 4.94 11.46
CA MET A 129 -24.76 6.33 11.68
C MET A 129 -24.58 6.73 13.16
N GLY A 130 -24.17 7.98 13.39
CA GLY A 130 -23.97 8.52 14.74
C GLY A 130 -22.70 8.05 15.45
N ALA A 131 -21.89 7.19 14.82
CA ALA A 131 -20.60 6.88 15.39
C ALA A 131 -19.64 8.10 15.32
N PRO A 132 -18.67 8.22 16.26
CA PRO A 132 -17.72 9.32 16.25
C PRO A 132 -16.98 9.42 14.91
N THR A 133 -16.87 10.62 14.35
CA THR A 133 -16.19 10.92 13.07
C THR A 133 -14.67 10.94 13.18
N THR A 134 -14.10 10.52 14.31
CA THR A 134 -12.65 10.47 14.48
C THR A 134 -12.06 9.34 13.64
N ILE A 135 -10.88 9.59 13.13
CA ILE A 135 -10.04 8.72 12.29
C ILE A 135 -9.91 7.28 12.80
N GLU A 136 -9.90 7.10 14.12
CA GLU A 136 -9.87 5.84 14.82
C GLU A 136 -11.25 5.50 15.41
N GLY A 137 -12.26 6.26 15.03
CA GLY A 137 -13.61 6.12 15.53
C GLY A 137 -14.25 4.82 15.14
N GLN A 138 -15.34 4.50 15.81
CA GLN A 138 -16.07 3.25 15.63
C GLN A 138 -16.62 3.06 14.21
N GLN A 139 -16.76 4.14 13.45
CA GLN A 139 -17.23 4.11 12.07
C GLN A 139 -16.37 3.23 11.15
N LEU A 140 -15.04 3.34 11.29
CA LEU A 140 -14.11 2.59 10.44
C LEU A 140 -13.79 1.19 10.98
N LYS A 141 -14.20 0.88 12.21
CA LYS A 141 -13.80 -0.38 12.87
C LYS A 141 -14.21 -1.61 12.07
N LYS A 142 -15.46 -1.67 11.60
CA LYS A 142 -15.95 -2.81 10.82
C LYS A 142 -15.24 -2.91 9.46
N PHE A 143 -15.18 -1.81 8.73
CA PHE A 143 -14.46 -1.72 7.45
C PHE A 143 -12.99 -2.15 7.59
N ARG A 144 -12.28 -1.58 8.58
CA ARG A 144 -10.90 -1.94 8.89
C ARG A 144 -10.75 -3.43 9.22
N THR A 145 -11.59 -3.97 10.11
CA THR A 145 -11.52 -5.38 10.51
C THR A 145 -11.71 -6.32 9.33
N ILE A 146 -12.64 -6.00 8.41
CA ILE A 146 -12.87 -6.81 7.21
C ILE A 146 -11.65 -6.77 6.30
N ASN A 147 -11.08 -5.60 6.09
CA ASN A 147 -9.87 -5.45 5.28
C ASN A 147 -8.66 -6.15 5.89
N GLU A 148 -8.38 -5.91 7.16
CA GLU A 148 -7.14 -6.40 7.79
C GLU A 148 -7.20 -7.91 8.09
N ASN A 149 -8.39 -8.49 8.33
CA ASN A 149 -8.50 -9.84 8.89
C ASN A 149 -9.38 -10.81 8.08
N ILE A 150 -10.03 -10.38 7.00
CA ILE A 150 -10.98 -11.25 6.30
C ILE A 150 -10.67 -11.33 4.80
N LEU A 151 -10.56 -10.22 4.10
CA LEU A 151 -10.46 -10.23 2.63
C LEU A 151 -9.23 -10.96 2.12
N LEU A 152 -8.04 -10.65 2.64
CA LEU A 152 -6.83 -11.35 2.21
C LEU A 152 -6.84 -12.84 2.60
N PRO A 153 -7.20 -13.24 3.83
CA PRO A 153 -7.35 -14.67 4.17
C PRO A 153 -8.26 -15.44 3.24
N LEU A 154 -9.42 -14.89 2.88
CA LEU A 154 -10.34 -15.53 1.95
C LEU A 154 -9.74 -15.67 0.54
N ALA A 155 -9.04 -14.64 0.08
CA ALA A 155 -8.39 -14.69 -1.23
C ALA A 155 -7.25 -15.72 -1.26
N LEU A 156 -6.46 -15.81 -0.20
CA LEU A 156 -5.40 -16.83 -0.04
C LEU A 156 -6.00 -18.23 0.00
N ASP A 157 -7.09 -18.43 0.75
CA ASP A 157 -7.78 -19.72 0.84
C ASP A 157 -8.30 -20.18 -0.54
N TYR A 158 -8.90 -19.27 -1.31
CA TYR A 158 -9.29 -19.61 -2.68
C TYR A 158 -8.08 -19.95 -3.56
N ARG A 159 -7.02 -19.15 -3.52
CA ARG A 159 -5.84 -19.35 -4.37
C ARG A 159 -5.05 -20.62 -4.04
N LYS A 160 -4.96 -20.99 -2.77
CA LYS A 160 -4.20 -22.15 -2.29
C LYS A 160 -5.06 -23.43 -2.25
N ASN A 161 -6.29 -23.33 -1.78
CA ASN A 161 -7.15 -24.48 -1.48
C ASN A 161 -8.33 -24.63 -2.46
N HIS A 162 -8.44 -23.73 -3.46
CA HIS A 162 -9.56 -23.71 -4.41
C HIS A 162 -10.94 -23.65 -3.74
N ASN A 163 -11.04 -23.03 -2.55
CA ASN A 163 -12.28 -22.93 -1.80
C ASN A 163 -13.23 -21.91 -2.45
N VAL A 164 -14.17 -22.42 -3.24
CA VAL A 164 -15.18 -21.60 -3.95
C VAL A 164 -16.06 -20.78 -2.99
N GLN A 165 -16.27 -21.24 -1.76
CA GLN A 165 -17.06 -20.50 -0.76
C GLN A 165 -16.31 -19.24 -0.30
N SER A 166 -14.98 -19.29 -0.23
CA SER A 166 -14.14 -18.13 0.06
C SER A 166 -14.21 -17.10 -1.06
N LEU A 167 -14.10 -17.51 -2.32
CA LEU A 167 -14.32 -16.62 -3.46
C LEU A 167 -15.70 -15.95 -3.40
N LYS A 168 -16.76 -16.77 -3.30
CA LYS A 168 -18.15 -16.26 -3.23
C LYS A 168 -18.33 -15.22 -2.12
N LYS A 169 -17.73 -15.47 -0.95
CA LYS A 169 -17.81 -14.54 0.18
C LYS A 169 -17.09 -13.22 -0.11
N VAL A 170 -15.94 -13.23 -0.78
CA VAL A 170 -15.26 -11.98 -1.19
C VAL A 170 -16.13 -11.19 -2.16
N LEU A 171 -16.71 -11.84 -3.16
CA LEU A 171 -17.59 -11.17 -4.13
C LEU A 171 -18.78 -10.48 -3.43
N TYR A 172 -19.41 -11.16 -2.47
CA TYR A 172 -20.49 -10.57 -1.68
C TYR A 172 -20.02 -9.38 -0.82
N ILE A 173 -18.80 -9.42 -0.31
CA ILE A 173 -18.23 -8.29 0.42
C ILE A 173 -17.95 -7.12 -0.54
N TYR A 174 -17.50 -7.37 -1.76
CA TYR A 174 -17.29 -6.30 -2.76
C TYR A 174 -18.63 -5.62 -3.13
N ASP A 175 -19.68 -6.39 -3.37
CA ASP A 175 -21.01 -5.84 -3.64
C ASP A 175 -21.49 -4.98 -2.47
N TRP A 176 -21.37 -5.50 -1.25
CA TRP A 176 -21.74 -4.76 -0.06
C TRP A 176 -20.90 -3.49 0.16
N PHE A 177 -19.57 -3.57 -0.06
CA PHE A 177 -18.69 -2.41 0.03
C PHE A 177 -19.09 -1.34 -0.96
N ASN A 178 -19.38 -1.72 -2.19
CA ASN A 178 -19.80 -0.81 -3.24
C ASN A 178 -21.16 -0.15 -2.92
N ASP A 179 -22.15 -0.92 -2.47
CA ASP A 179 -23.46 -0.43 -2.00
C ASP A 179 -23.31 0.58 -0.85
N GLN A 180 -22.37 0.33 0.07
CA GLN A 180 -22.13 1.21 1.23
C GLN A 180 -21.20 2.38 0.94
N GLY A 181 -20.86 2.63 -0.33
CA GLY A 181 -20.11 3.80 -0.78
C GLY A 181 -18.61 3.58 -0.96
N TRP A 182 -18.08 2.37 -0.83
CA TRP A 182 -16.73 2.07 -1.32
C TRP A 182 -16.77 1.89 -2.84
N ALA A 183 -16.94 3.01 -3.56
CA ALA A 183 -17.27 3.05 -4.98
C ALA A 183 -16.63 4.26 -5.67
N ASP A 184 -16.55 4.19 -6.99
CA ASP A 184 -16.11 5.32 -7.83
C ASP A 184 -16.98 6.56 -7.58
N GLY A 185 -16.36 7.70 -7.44
CA GLY A 185 -17.03 9.00 -7.23
C GLY A 185 -17.52 9.26 -5.80
N SER A 186 -17.32 8.33 -4.88
CA SER A 186 -17.76 8.45 -3.51
C SER A 186 -16.93 9.47 -2.71
N GLY A 187 -17.57 10.20 -1.80
CA GLY A 187 -16.89 11.02 -0.80
C GLY A 187 -16.23 10.22 0.33
N MET A 188 -16.59 8.93 0.46
CA MET A 188 -15.95 8.02 1.39
C MET A 188 -14.52 7.72 0.94
N GLY A 189 -13.57 7.69 1.86
CA GLY A 189 -12.18 7.42 1.56
C GLY A 189 -11.39 8.59 0.94
N THR A 190 -12.00 9.76 0.82
CA THR A 190 -11.28 10.98 0.45
C THR A 190 -10.38 11.49 1.57
N LEU A 191 -10.60 11.03 2.79
CA LEU A 191 -9.68 11.23 3.89
C LEU A 191 -8.56 10.19 3.82
N CYS A 192 -7.36 10.58 4.22
CA CYS A 192 -6.15 9.74 4.12
C CYS A 192 -6.27 8.39 4.87
N PHE A 193 -7.14 8.30 5.85
CA PHE A 193 -7.22 7.15 6.76
C PHE A 193 -8.05 5.97 6.25
N GLU A 194 -9.08 6.19 5.45
CA GLU A 194 -9.83 5.13 4.82
C GLU A 194 -8.95 4.35 3.86
N LYS A 195 -8.13 5.06 3.09
CA LYS A 195 -7.13 4.44 2.19
C LYS A 195 -6.12 3.60 2.95
N LEU A 196 -5.70 4.07 4.13
CA LEU A 196 -4.81 3.33 5.01
C LEU A 196 -5.46 2.10 5.67
N ARG A 197 -6.76 1.90 5.53
CA ARG A 197 -7.49 0.79 6.14
C ARG A 197 -8.11 -0.19 5.13
N SER A 198 -7.76 -0.03 3.85
CA SER A 198 -8.33 -0.78 2.73
C SER A 198 -7.37 -1.80 2.10
N SER A 199 -6.29 -2.16 2.79
CA SER A 199 -5.26 -3.08 2.25
C SER A 199 -5.84 -4.40 1.76
N GLY A 200 -6.71 -5.04 2.54
CA GLY A 200 -7.28 -6.31 2.16
C GLY A 200 -8.12 -6.27 0.88
N TYR A 201 -8.80 -5.16 0.62
CA TYR A 201 -9.51 -4.96 -0.63
C TYR A 201 -8.55 -4.98 -1.83
N PHE A 202 -7.46 -4.21 -1.79
CA PHE A 202 -6.50 -4.17 -2.89
C PHE A 202 -5.79 -5.51 -3.10
N HIS A 203 -5.37 -6.16 -2.01
CA HIS A 203 -4.67 -7.45 -2.09
C HIS A 203 -5.58 -8.57 -2.60
N SER A 204 -6.79 -8.68 -2.06
CA SER A 204 -7.75 -9.70 -2.50
C SER A 204 -8.19 -9.47 -3.95
N PHE A 205 -8.38 -8.22 -4.36
CA PHE A 205 -8.71 -7.90 -5.75
C PHE A 205 -7.63 -8.42 -6.71
N PHE A 206 -6.35 -8.12 -6.45
CA PHE A 206 -5.28 -8.62 -7.32
C PHE A 206 -5.26 -10.13 -7.43
N LEU A 207 -5.43 -10.82 -6.30
CA LEU A 207 -5.41 -12.28 -6.25
C LEU A 207 -6.61 -12.93 -6.95
N LEU A 208 -7.74 -12.24 -7.03
CA LEU A 208 -9.01 -12.79 -7.52
C LEU A 208 -9.51 -12.19 -8.83
N LYS A 209 -8.87 -11.17 -9.37
CA LYS A 209 -9.35 -10.42 -10.54
C LYS A 209 -9.69 -11.27 -11.77
N GLU A 210 -8.98 -12.38 -11.96
CA GLU A 210 -9.25 -13.32 -13.05
C GLU A 210 -10.54 -14.15 -12.86
N GLN A 211 -11.15 -14.07 -11.68
CA GLN A 211 -12.41 -14.74 -11.32
C GLN A 211 -13.63 -13.81 -11.36
N LEU A 212 -13.40 -12.52 -11.63
CA LEU A 212 -14.47 -11.54 -11.71
C LEU A 212 -15.14 -11.59 -13.09
N SER A 213 -16.47 -11.38 -13.12
CA SER A 213 -17.14 -11.14 -14.40
C SER A 213 -16.62 -9.83 -15.02
N PRO A 214 -16.74 -9.64 -16.34
CA PRO A 214 -16.31 -8.40 -17.00
C PRO A 214 -16.91 -7.15 -16.36
N GLU A 215 -18.19 -7.20 -16.00
CA GLU A 215 -18.93 -6.09 -15.40
C GLU A 215 -18.39 -5.78 -13.98
N LEU A 216 -18.17 -6.82 -13.18
CA LEU A 216 -17.63 -6.67 -11.84
C LEU A 216 -16.18 -6.17 -11.88
N LEU A 217 -15.36 -6.70 -12.79
CA LEU A 217 -13.98 -6.24 -12.98
C LEU A 217 -13.94 -4.76 -13.36
N GLU A 218 -14.79 -4.30 -14.27
CA GLU A 218 -14.85 -2.89 -14.67
C GLU A 218 -15.28 -2.00 -13.50
N ARG A 219 -16.29 -2.38 -12.73
CA ARG A 219 -16.73 -1.67 -11.52
C ARG A 219 -15.59 -1.53 -10.50
N GLU A 220 -14.93 -2.63 -10.22
CA GLU A 220 -13.82 -2.61 -9.25
C GLU A 220 -12.62 -1.84 -9.77
N LEU A 221 -12.32 -1.86 -11.07
CA LEU A 221 -11.27 -1.04 -11.66
C LEU A 221 -11.57 0.47 -11.53
N GLN A 222 -12.81 0.88 -11.72
CA GLN A 222 -13.23 2.26 -11.49
C GLN A 222 -13.04 2.65 -10.01
N THR A 223 -13.45 1.78 -9.09
CA THR A 223 -13.26 1.95 -7.65
C THR A 223 -11.77 2.04 -7.28
N LEU A 224 -10.93 1.18 -7.85
CA LEU A 224 -9.47 1.25 -7.64
C LEU A 224 -8.88 2.56 -8.18
N ASN A 225 -9.25 2.97 -9.39
CA ASN A 225 -8.79 4.24 -9.95
C ASN A 225 -9.08 5.41 -9.02
N TRP A 226 -10.31 5.45 -8.48
CA TRP A 226 -10.75 6.48 -7.55
C TRP A 226 -9.91 6.48 -6.26
N PHE A 227 -9.90 5.37 -5.52
CA PHE A 227 -9.27 5.33 -4.21
C PHE A 227 -7.73 5.29 -4.24
N THR A 228 -7.12 4.85 -5.33
CA THR A 228 -5.68 4.96 -5.51
C THR A 228 -5.23 6.35 -5.98
N MET A 229 -6.17 7.21 -6.40
CA MET A 229 -5.86 8.49 -7.05
C MET A 229 -4.86 8.29 -8.20
N PHE A 230 -5.13 7.29 -9.06
CA PHE A 230 -4.15 6.90 -10.08
C PHE A 230 -3.80 8.05 -11.03
N GLY A 231 -4.71 8.98 -11.26
CA GLY A 231 -4.46 10.17 -12.08
C GLY A 231 -3.27 11.02 -11.64
N THR A 232 -2.84 10.92 -10.38
CA THR A 232 -1.59 11.57 -9.93
C THR A 232 -0.36 11.04 -10.70
N CYS A 233 -0.39 9.78 -11.16
CA CYS A 233 0.66 9.22 -12.01
C CYS A 233 0.66 9.84 -13.41
N TYR A 234 -0.47 10.33 -13.88
CA TYR A 234 -0.60 10.94 -15.21
C TYR A 234 -0.17 12.40 -15.27
N GLN A 235 -0.03 13.06 -14.13
CA GLN A 235 0.39 14.44 -14.05
C GLN A 235 1.92 14.58 -14.16
N THR A 236 2.38 15.70 -14.66
CA THR A 236 3.79 16.09 -14.54
C THR A 236 3.99 16.66 -13.14
N PRO A 237 4.83 16.05 -12.29
CA PRO A 237 5.04 16.53 -10.94
C PRO A 237 5.74 17.92 -10.97
N ALA A 238 5.25 18.83 -10.12
CA ALA A 238 5.87 20.16 -9.99
C ALA A 238 7.21 20.11 -9.22
N ASN A 239 7.37 19.15 -8.33
CA ASN A 239 8.56 18.99 -7.48
C ASN A 239 8.96 17.50 -7.41
N ALA A 240 10.23 17.27 -7.11
CA ALA A 240 10.69 15.92 -6.76
C ALA A 240 10.16 15.48 -5.39
N GLY A 241 9.93 14.20 -5.25
CA GLY A 241 9.51 13.58 -4.01
C GLY A 241 7.98 13.48 -3.84
N GLU A 242 7.58 12.63 -2.96
CA GLU A 242 6.19 12.40 -2.55
C GLU A 242 6.13 12.29 -1.02
N VAL A 243 4.97 12.54 -0.43
CA VAL A 243 4.78 12.36 1.01
C VAL A 243 4.75 10.88 1.38
N ALA A 244 5.33 10.54 2.53
CA ALA A 244 5.46 9.15 2.96
C ALA A 244 4.12 8.41 3.08
N ASP A 245 3.03 9.09 3.43
CA ASP A 245 1.71 8.49 3.51
C ASP A 245 1.20 7.98 2.15
N ASN A 246 1.39 8.74 1.08
CA ASN A 246 0.98 8.32 -0.25
C ASN A 246 1.85 7.15 -0.75
N LEU A 247 3.16 7.20 -0.51
CA LEU A 247 4.05 6.10 -0.89
C LEU A 247 3.65 4.80 -0.19
N ARG A 248 3.58 4.80 1.15
CA ARG A 248 3.29 3.59 1.92
C ARG A 248 1.89 3.03 1.69
N ALA A 249 0.91 3.91 1.43
CA ALA A 249 -0.48 3.50 1.27
C ALA A 249 -0.85 3.13 -0.15
N LEU A 250 -0.26 3.77 -1.15
CA LEU A 250 -0.78 3.74 -2.51
C LEU A 250 0.19 3.20 -3.56
N ALA A 251 1.48 2.99 -3.26
CA ALA A 251 2.41 2.49 -4.27
C ALA A 251 2.00 1.12 -4.81
N ILE A 252 1.73 0.15 -3.93
CA ILE A 252 1.27 -1.19 -4.34
C ILE A 252 -0.14 -1.16 -4.95
N PRO A 253 -1.15 -0.49 -4.34
CA PRO A 253 -2.45 -0.35 -4.98
C PRO A 253 -2.44 0.27 -6.38
N LYS A 254 -1.60 1.28 -6.62
CA LYS A 254 -1.42 1.87 -7.95
C LYS A 254 -0.84 0.86 -8.96
N LEU A 255 0.16 0.07 -8.55
CA LEU A 255 0.70 -1.00 -9.40
C LEU A 255 -0.38 -2.04 -9.70
N ILE A 256 -1.15 -2.46 -8.69
CA ILE A 256 -2.27 -3.40 -8.86
C ILE A 256 -3.27 -2.86 -9.88
N TYR A 257 -3.68 -1.59 -9.77
CA TYR A 257 -4.57 -0.97 -10.75
C TYR A 257 -3.98 -1.03 -12.17
N ALA A 258 -2.74 -0.58 -12.36
CA ALA A 258 -2.09 -0.56 -13.67
C ALA A 258 -1.99 -1.95 -14.30
N LEU A 259 -1.63 -2.98 -13.52
CA LEU A 259 -1.55 -4.36 -13.98
C LEU A 259 -2.91 -4.97 -14.33
N SER A 260 -3.99 -4.44 -13.77
CA SER A 260 -5.35 -4.99 -13.92
C SER A 260 -6.14 -4.38 -15.06
N ILE A 261 -5.63 -3.35 -15.72
CA ILE A 261 -6.24 -2.78 -16.93
C ILE A 261 -6.19 -3.84 -18.05
N ASN A 262 -7.33 -4.15 -18.69
CA ASN A 262 -7.40 -5.16 -19.73
C ASN A 262 -6.81 -4.68 -21.07
N ASP A 263 -7.13 -3.44 -21.47
CA ASP A 263 -6.61 -2.86 -22.71
C ASP A 263 -5.08 -2.73 -22.66
N LYS A 264 -4.39 -3.36 -23.60
CA LYS A 264 -2.92 -3.39 -23.67
C LYS A 264 -2.30 -2.01 -23.76
N GLN A 265 -2.85 -1.14 -24.60
CA GLN A 265 -2.29 0.21 -24.80
C GLN A 265 -2.48 1.07 -23.54
N LYS A 266 -3.67 1.04 -22.96
CA LYS A 266 -3.96 1.74 -21.68
C LYS A 266 -3.07 1.20 -20.55
N LYS A 267 -2.87 -0.11 -20.47
CA LYS A 267 -1.98 -0.76 -19.49
C LYS A 267 -0.55 -0.26 -19.64
N GLN A 268 0.00 -0.20 -20.85
CA GLN A 268 1.35 0.31 -21.11
C GLN A 268 1.49 1.79 -20.74
N VAL A 269 0.49 2.60 -21.06
CA VAL A 269 0.43 4.01 -20.63
C VAL A 269 0.44 4.11 -19.11
N ALA A 270 -0.40 3.34 -18.42
CA ALA A 270 -0.51 3.35 -16.98
C ALA A 270 0.79 2.87 -16.29
N LEU A 271 1.39 1.79 -16.76
CA LEU A 271 2.67 1.29 -16.22
C LEU A 271 3.81 2.28 -16.45
N THR A 272 3.85 2.94 -17.63
CA THR A 272 4.85 3.99 -17.89
C THR A 272 4.66 5.19 -16.95
N ALA A 273 3.42 5.64 -16.78
CA ALA A 273 3.08 6.72 -15.87
C ALA A 273 3.42 6.38 -14.42
N PHE A 274 3.07 5.16 -14.00
CA PHE A 274 3.40 4.66 -12.66
C PHE A 274 4.91 4.61 -12.40
N LYS A 275 5.69 4.07 -13.35
CA LYS A 275 7.16 4.05 -13.26
C LYS A 275 7.73 5.46 -13.11
N ASN A 276 7.27 6.41 -13.94
CA ASN A 276 7.73 7.80 -13.87
C ASN A 276 7.31 8.47 -12.55
N TYR A 277 6.09 8.19 -12.07
CA TYR A 277 5.62 8.65 -10.76
C TYR A 277 6.53 8.11 -9.64
N MET A 278 6.87 6.83 -9.65
CA MET A 278 7.72 6.23 -8.62
C MET A 278 9.15 6.77 -8.66
N ASP A 279 9.72 7.00 -9.83
CA ASP A 279 11.04 7.64 -9.95
C ASP A 279 11.05 9.06 -9.38
N ASN A 280 9.99 9.83 -9.63
CA ASN A 280 9.85 11.14 -9.03
C ASN A 280 9.59 11.08 -7.52
N ALA A 281 8.69 10.20 -7.09
CA ALA A 281 8.27 10.06 -5.69
C ALA A 281 9.41 9.66 -4.75
N LEU A 282 10.36 8.87 -5.27
CA LEU A 282 11.59 8.45 -4.59
C LEU A 282 12.79 9.36 -4.96
N GLY A 283 12.53 10.52 -5.55
CA GLY A 283 13.51 11.55 -5.81
C GLY A 283 13.91 12.30 -4.53
N ILE A 284 15.11 12.85 -4.54
CA ILE A 284 15.60 13.69 -3.45
C ILE A 284 14.89 15.04 -3.48
N ALA A 285 14.21 15.37 -2.39
CA ALA A 285 13.43 16.59 -2.24
C ALA A 285 14.02 17.50 -1.16
N PRO A 286 14.62 18.63 -1.52
CA PRO A 286 15.09 19.61 -0.54
C PRO A 286 13.91 20.29 0.18
N GLY A 287 14.20 20.92 1.32
CA GLY A 287 13.17 21.60 2.12
C GLY A 287 12.24 20.64 2.85
N PHE A 288 11.00 21.04 3.07
CA PHE A 288 10.05 20.30 3.92
C PHE A 288 9.15 19.33 3.16
N PHE A 289 9.01 19.47 1.85
CA PHE A 289 8.21 18.56 1.02
C PHE A 289 9.00 17.29 0.69
N GLY A 290 8.27 16.21 0.41
CA GLY A 290 8.83 14.92 -0.01
C GLY A 290 9.45 14.12 1.13
N THR A 291 9.65 12.85 0.86
CA THR A 291 10.10 11.87 1.87
C THR A 291 11.63 11.82 1.97
N LEU A 292 12.34 11.71 0.84
CA LEU A 292 13.80 11.54 0.84
C LEU A 292 14.51 12.88 0.80
N LYS A 293 15.55 13.04 1.63
CA LYS A 293 16.32 14.27 1.80
C LYS A 293 17.72 14.18 1.19
N PRO A 294 18.41 15.32 0.93
CA PRO A 294 19.74 15.33 0.34
C PRO A 294 20.80 14.51 1.10
N ASP A 295 20.62 14.31 2.41
CA ASP A 295 21.44 13.46 3.26
C ASP A 295 20.93 12.01 3.36
N PHE A 296 19.96 11.64 2.50
CA PHE A 296 19.26 10.37 2.48
C PHE A 296 18.48 10.02 3.76
N SER A 297 18.27 11.00 4.64
CA SER A 297 17.32 10.85 5.75
C SER A 297 15.88 10.95 5.27
N GLY A 298 14.92 10.62 6.14
CA GLY A 298 13.51 10.62 5.80
C GLY A 298 12.67 11.59 6.62
N TYR A 299 11.83 12.35 5.91
CA TYR A 299 10.94 13.33 6.50
C TYR A 299 9.47 12.95 6.33
N HIS A 300 8.70 13.35 7.33
CA HIS A 300 7.24 13.42 7.27
C HIS A 300 6.78 14.53 8.20
N HIS A 301 5.65 15.19 7.91
CA HIS A 301 5.18 16.34 8.70
C HIS A 301 6.24 17.43 8.95
N ARG A 302 7.08 17.71 7.95
CA ARG A 302 8.13 18.73 7.98
C ARG A 302 9.30 18.45 8.93
N GLY A 303 9.56 17.19 9.27
CA GLY A 303 10.67 16.80 10.14
C GLY A 303 11.11 15.37 9.98
N PRO A 304 12.21 14.96 10.64
CA PRO A 304 12.64 13.58 10.69
C PRO A 304 11.56 12.68 11.27
N TYR A 305 11.29 11.53 10.63
CA TYR A 305 10.22 10.63 11.06
C TYR A 305 10.59 9.17 10.83
N ASN A 306 11.49 8.68 11.67
CA ASN A 306 12.13 7.37 11.48
C ASN A 306 11.40 6.19 12.15
N SER A 307 10.18 6.37 12.62
CA SER A 307 9.47 5.29 13.34
C SER A 307 8.19 4.79 12.69
N ALA A 308 7.51 5.58 11.87
CA ALA A 308 6.15 5.23 11.43
C ALA A 308 5.83 5.47 9.95
N TYR A 309 6.42 6.45 9.32
CA TYR A 309 6.05 6.87 7.97
C TYR A 309 7.16 6.61 6.96
N TYR A 310 8.32 7.18 7.20
CA TYR A 310 9.47 7.05 6.32
C TYR A 310 9.92 5.60 6.10
N PRO A 311 10.09 4.77 7.16
CA PRO A 311 10.48 3.37 6.97
C PRO A 311 9.49 2.59 6.13
N HIS A 312 8.19 2.83 6.32
CA HIS A 312 7.14 2.16 5.54
C HIS A 312 7.10 2.64 4.08
N ALA A 313 7.44 3.91 3.83
CA ALA A 313 7.59 4.42 2.47
C ALA A 313 8.82 3.80 1.77
N LEU A 314 9.94 3.60 2.49
CA LEU A 314 11.09 2.86 1.98
C LEU A 314 10.74 1.40 1.66
N TYR A 315 10.00 0.74 2.53
CA TYR A 315 9.53 -0.63 2.29
C TYR A 315 8.71 -0.71 1.00
N ALA A 316 7.73 0.17 0.83
CA ALA A 316 6.88 0.19 -0.36
C ALA A 316 7.69 0.49 -1.63
N GLY A 317 8.58 1.49 -1.58
CA GLY A 317 9.46 1.82 -2.70
C GLY A 317 10.42 0.69 -3.07
N ALA A 318 10.98 0.00 -2.08
CA ALA A 318 11.86 -1.14 -2.28
C ALA A 318 11.13 -2.34 -2.91
N LEU A 319 9.91 -2.65 -2.46
CA LEU A 319 9.10 -3.70 -3.06
C LEU A 319 8.76 -3.37 -4.52
N ILE A 320 8.38 -2.13 -4.83
CA ILE A 320 8.16 -1.71 -6.21
C ILE A 320 9.43 -1.86 -7.05
N ALA A 321 10.60 -1.46 -6.54
CA ALA A 321 11.86 -1.65 -7.24
C ALA A 321 12.11 -3.13 -7.58
N TYR A 322 11.85 -4.02 -6.61
CA TYR A 322 11.96 -5.47 -6.82
C TYR A 322 10.95 -5.99 -7.85
N LEU A 323 9.70 -5.58 -7.78
CA LEU A 323 8.67 -6.08 -8.70
C LEU A 323 8.95 -5.65 -10.15
N LEU A 324 9.51 -4.47 -10.36
CA LEU A 324 9.76 -3.90 -11.68
C LEU A 324 11.14 -4.21 -12.26
N HIS A 325 12.12 -4.72 -11.48
CA HIS A 325 13.49 -4.92 -11.96
C HIS A 325 13.53 -5.86 -13.19
N ASP A 326 14.55 -5.70 -14.02
CA ASP A 326 14.76 -6.46 -15.27
C ASP A 326 13.53 -6.49 -16.21
N THR A 327 12.70 -5.44 -16.13
CA THR A 327 11.62 -5.21 -17.10
C THR A 327 11.81 -3.83 -17.73
N PRO A 328 11.13 -3.54 -18.84
CA PRO A 328 11.15 -2.20 -19.43
C PRO A 328 10.67 -1.08 -18.47
N TYR A 329 9.94 -1.43 -17.43
CA TYR A 329 9.42 -0.54 -16.39
C TYR A 329 10.32 -0.46 -15.15
N ALA A 330 11.53 -0.98 -15.18
CA ALA A 330 12.47 -0.89 -14.06
C ALA A 330 12.67 0.57 -13.64
N LEU A 331 12.78 0.80 -12.33
CA LEU A 331 13.09 2.12 -11.80
C LEU A 331 14.49 2.57 -12.25
N SER A 332 14.70 3.88 -12.32
CA SER A 332 15.97 4.46 -12.76
C SER A 332 17.12 4.10 -11.80
N GLU A 333 18.34 4.10 -12.31
CA GLU A 333 19.55 3.89 -11.50
C GLU A 333 19.65 4.91 -10.36
N SER A 334 19.25 6.17 -10.61
CA SER A 334 19.22 7.21 -9.57
C SER A 334 18.21 6.87 -8.46
N THR A 335 17.05 6.32 -8.80
CA THR A 335 16.05 5.89 -7.81
C THR A 335 16.55 4.71 -6.98
N LEU A 336 17.18 3.73 -7.62
CA LEU A 336 17.79 2.60 -6.90
C LEU A 336 18.92 3.07 -5.98
N HIS A 337 19.73 4.04 -6.45
CA HIS A 337 20.77 4.67 -5.63
C HIS A 337 20.17 5.38 -4.40
N ASN A 338 19.11 6.17 -4.60
CA ASN A 338 18.43 6.85 -3.50
C ASN A 338 17.89 5.86 -2.45
N LEU A 339 17.23 4.79 -2.89
CA LEU A 339 16.73 3.74 -1.99
C LEU A 339 17.89 3.06 -1.24
N LYS A 340 18.96 2.69 -1.95
CA LYS A 340 20.14 2.08 -1.34
C LYS A 340 20.75 3.00 -0.26
N GLN A 341 21.03 4.26 -0.61
CA GLN A 341 21.64 5.20 0.34
C GLN A 341 20.71 5.48 1.53
N SER A 342 19.41 5.61 1.27
CA SER A 342 18.42 5.81 2.34
C SER A 342 18.36 4.65 3.32
N LEU A 343 18.42 3.39 2.84
CA LEU A 343 18.47 2.21 3.72
C LEU A 343 19.78 2.15 4.51
N LEU A 344 20.91 2.42 3.89
CA LEU A 344 22.21 2.44 4.57
C LEU A 344 22.26 3.57 5.61
N THR A 345 21.79 4.77 5.28
CA THR A 345 21.70 5.90 6.21
C THR A 345 20.76 5.56 7.37
N PHE A 346 19.58 4.98 7.10
CA PHE A 346 18.66 4.56 8.14
C PHE A 346 19.34 3.55 9.12
N ARG A 347 20.11 2.63 8.58
CA ARG A 347 20.87 1.66 9.38
C ARG A 347 21.85 2.34 10.33
N PHE A 348 22.50 3.44 9.94
CA PHE A 348 23.41 4.21 10.78
C PHE A 348 22.72 4.88 11.98
N PHE A 349 21.47 5.31 11.80
CA PHE A 349 20.69 5.88 12.90
C PHE A 349 20.27 4.85 13.96
N CYS A 350 20.35 3.56 13.66
CA CYS A 350 19.86 2.52 14.55
C CYS A 350 20.93 1.99 15.49
N ALA A 351 20.64 1.96 16.78
CA ALA A 351 21.35 1.15 17.76
C ALA A 351 20.71 -0.25 17.81
N GLY A 352 21.33 -1.23 17.16
CA GLY A 352 20.68 -2.53 16.91
C GLY A 352 19.47 -2.37 15.99
N LEU A 353 18.27 -2.67 16.49
CA LEU A 353 16.99 -2.48 15.80
C LEU A 353 16.22 -1.23 16.26
N ASN A 354 16.80 -0.44 17.16
CA ASN A 354 16.14 0.70 17.75
C ASN A 354 16.55 2.02 17.09
N VAL A 355 15.58 2.84 16.79
CA VAL A 355 15.77 4.21 16.29
C VAL A 355 15.85 5.17 17.48
N PRO A 356 16.76 6.16 17.48
CA PRO A 356 16.85 7.15 18.54
C PRO A 356 15.54 7.93 18.73
N ALA A 357 15.11 8.10 19.97
CA ALA A 357 13.84 8.77 20.32
C ALA A 357 13.70 10.18 19.71
N GLY A 358 14.78 10.93 19.57
CA GLY A 358 14.76 12.28 18.99
C GLY A 358 14.45 12.33 17.49
N THR A 359 14.47 11.19 16.78
CA THR A 359 14.21 11.12 15.33
C THR A 359 12.90 10.40 14.96
N VAL A 360 12.10 10.04 15.95
CA VAL A 360 10.87 9.23 15.74
C VAL A 360 9.59 10.06 15.60
N GLY A 361 9.70 11.37 15.59
CA GLY A 361 8.55 12.26 15.51
C GLY A 361 7.64 12.15 16.74
N ARG A 362 6.32 12.08 16.54
CA ARG A 362 5.33 12.04 17.63
C ARG A 362 5.17 10.68 18.32
N PHE A 363 5.90 9.66 17.92
CA PHE A 363 5.81 8.31 18.49
C PHE A 363 7.11 7.91 19.21
N PRO A 364 7.40 8.49 20.39
CA PRO A 364 8.68 8.25 21.07
C PRO A 364 8.83 6.81 21.62
N LYS A 365 7.75 6.02 21.61
CA LYS A 365 7.74 4.59 21.95
C LYS A 365 7.59 3.74 20.67
N GLY A 366 7.98 2.49 20.73
CA GLY A 366 7.83 1.58 19.58
C GLY A 366 8.87 1.86 18.48
N GLN A 367 10.10 1.93 18.83
CA GLN A 367 11.21 2.35 17.97
C GLN A 367 11.90 1.21 17.24
N GLN A 368 11.49 -0.03 17.48
CA GLN A 368 12.00 -1.20 16.78
C GLN A 368 11.34 -1.27 15.39
N ILE A 369 11.95 -0.61 14.44
CA ILE A 369 11.41 -0.50 13.09
C ILE A 369 12.31 -1.17 12.04
N LEU A 370 13.61 -1.32 12.33
CA LEU A 370 14.55 -1.88 11.38
C LEU A 370 14.19 -3.34 11.03
N GLU A 371 13.62 -4.09 11.96
CA GLU A 371 13.15 -5.46 11.72
C GLU A 371 12.11 -5.52 10.59
N THR A 372 11.22 -4.53 10.53
CA THR A 372 10.22 -4.43 9.48
C THR A 372 10.80 -3.95 8.16
N LEU A 373 12.01 -3.38 8.17
CA LEU A 373 12.73 -2.95 6.98
C LEU A 373 13.67 -4.02 6.40
N LEU A 374 13.89 -5.14 7.10
CA LEU A 374 14.71 -6.22 6.55
C LEU A 374 14.32 -6.61 5.13
N PRO A 375 13.03 -6.74 4.79
CA PRO A 375 12.63 -7.01 3.42
C PRO A 375 13.09 -5.92 2.44
N ALA A 376 13.09 -4.65 2.85
CA ALA A 376 13.50 -3.56 1.96
C ALA A 376 14.98 -3.68 1.55
N PHE A 377 15.86 -4.11 2.46
CA PHE A 377 17.25 -4.43 2.12
C PHE A 377 17.33 -5.55 1.08
N ALA A 378 16.53 -6.61 1.26
CA ALA A 378 16.50 -7.73 0.32
C ALA A 378 15.95 -7.29 -1.05
N TYR A 379 14.82 -6.59 -1.07
CA TYR A 379 14.20 -6.12 -2.31
C TYR A 379 15.14 -5.23 -3.12
N VAL A 380 15.75 -4.22 -2.52
CA VAL A 380 16.67 -3.34 -3.25
C VAL A 380 17.93 -4.09 -3.67
N SER A 381 18.51 -4.93 -2.80
CA SER A 381 19.68 -5.72 -3.18
C SER A 381 19.41 -6.63 -4.38
N LEU A 382 18.27 -7.31 -4.40
CA LEU A 382 17.85 -8.21 -5.47
C LEU A 382 17.37 -7.47 -6.74
N SER A 383 17.16 -6.15 -6.67
CA SER A 383 16.80 -5.33 -7.83
C SER A 383 17.97 -5.00 -8.76
N TYR A 384 19.20 -5.29 -8.36
CA TYR A 384 20.39 -5.16 -9.20
C TYR A 384 20.64 -6.47 -9.99
N LYS A 385 21.33 -6.38 -11.13
CA LYS A 385 21.70 -7.57 -11.94
C LYS A 385 22.42 -8.68 -11.15
N LYS A 386 23.12 -8.29 -10.11
CA LYS A 386 23.68 -9.17 -9.07
C LYS A 386 23.35 -8.53 -7.73
N PRO A 387 23.07 -9.32 -6.68
CA PRO A 387 22.79 -8.76 -5.36
C PRO A 387 23.81 -7.73 -4.94
N ASP A 388 23.34 -6.55 -4.50
CA ASP A 388 24.23 -5.47 -4.07
C ASP A 388 25.00 -5.88 -2.82
N LYS A 389 26.32 -5.73 -2.85
CA LYS A 389 27.21 -6.23 -1.80
C LYS A 389 27.02 -5.52 -0.48
N GLU A 390 26.87 -4.18 -0.49
CA GLU A 390 26.77 -3.38 0.73
C GLU A 390 25.43 -3.62 1.44
N LEU A 391 24.32 -3.62 0.67
CA LEU A 391 22.99 -3.94 1.22
C LEU A 391 22.93 -5.37 1.75
N THR A 392 23.50 -6.33 1.02
CA THR A 392 23.51 -7.73 1.44
C THR A 392 24.36 -7.92 2.70
N ALA A 393 25.51 -7.26 2.79
CA ALA A 393 26.35 -7.32 3.98
C ALA A 393 25.65 -6.69 5.20
N ALA A 394 24.98 -5.54 5.02
CA ALA A 394 24.19 -4.90 6.07
C ALA A 394 23.01 -5.80 6.51
N PHE A 395 22.28 -6.38 5.57
CA PHE A 395 21.21 -7.34 5.84
C PHE A 395 21.70 -8.54 6.65
N LYS A 396 22.80 -9.19 6.25
CA LYS A 396 23.35 -10.33 6.97
C LYS A 396 23.83 -9.97 8.39
N ARG A 397 24.44 -8.81 8.57
CA ARG A 397 24.84 -8.33 9.91
C ARG A 397 23.63 -8.16 10.83
N ILE A 398 22.50 -7.68 10.30
CA ILE A 398 21.25 -7.55 11.08
C ILE A 398 20.72 -8.94 11.46
N LEU A 399 20.66 -9.87 10.50
CA LEU A 399 20.15 -11.22 10.71
C LEU A 399 20.96 -12.02 11.71
N GLU A 400 22.28 -11.95 11.64
CA GLU A 400 23.18 -12.77 12.44
C GLU A 400 23.48 -12.19 13.82
N SER A 401 23.01 -10.98 14.11
CA SER A 401 23.13 -10.40 15.43
C SER A 401 22.28 -11.17 16.46
N GLY A 402 22.95 -11.72 17.47
CA GLY A 402 22.29 -12.47 18.54
C GLY A 402 21.24 -11.66 19.30
N SER A 403 21.46 -10.35 19.45
CA SER A 403 20.50 -9.42 20.08
C SER A 403 19.21 -9.24 19.30
N ASN A 404 19.22 -9.52 17.99
CA ASN A 404 18.06 -9.34 17.11
C ASN A 404 17.21 -10.60 16.95
N ARG A 405 17.68 -11.74 17.44
CA ARG A 405 17.06 -13.06 17.18
C ARG A 405 15.57 -13.11 17.50
N GLN A 406 15.17 -12.60 18.67
CA GLN A 406 13.77 -12.63 19.08
C GLN A 406 12.89 -11.72 18.20
N ALA A 407 13.36 -10.51 17.91
CA ALA A 407 12.64 -9.55 17.06
C ALA A 407 12.45 -10.11 15.63
N ILE A 408 13.48 -10.73 15.07
CA ILE A 408 13.43 -11.38 13.76
C ILE A 408 12.46 -12.58 13.78
N THR A 409 12.50 -13.40 14.83
CA THR A 409 11.56 -14.52 14.98
C THR A 409 10.12 -14.01 15.05
N ASN A 410 9.86 -12.96 15.82
CA ASN A 410 8.53 -12.34 15.89
C ASN A 410 8.08 -11.79 14.53
N TYR A 411 8.98 -11.15 13.79
CA TYR A 411 8.69 -10.65 12.45
C TYR A 411 8.37 -11.79 11.47
N VAL A 412 9.18 -12.85 11.45
CA VAL A 412 8.97 -14.00 10.56
C VAL A 412 7.64 -14.70 10.85
N SER A 413 7.27 -14.82 12.13
CA SER A 413 6.00 -15.45 12.52
C SER A 413 4.78 -14.55 12.33
N ASN A 414 4.94 -13.25 12.13
CA ASN A 414 3.82 -12.33 11.96
C ASN A 414 3.23 -12.44 10.56
N VAL A 415 1.92 -12.69 10.48
CA VAL A 415 1.15 -12.68 9.23
C VAL A 415 0.02 -11.67 9.37
N ASN A 416 -0.07 -10.73 8.45
CA ASN A 416 -1.09 -9.70 8.47
C ASN A 416 -1.37 -9.13 7.08
N SER A 417 -2.44 -8.34 7.00
CA SER A 417 -2.75 -7.48 5.87
C SER A 417 -2.80 -6.04 6.36
N ASN A 418 -1.69 -5.36 6.29
CA ASN A 418 -1.57 -3.97 6.76
C ASN A 418 -1.02 -3.09 5.64
N LEU A 419 -1.45 -1.84 5.57
CA LEU A 419 -0.99 -0.88 4.57
C LEU A 419 0.46 -0.46 4.73
N ALA A 420 0.95 -0.45 5.97
CA ALA A 420 2.34 -0.09 6.22
C ALA A 420 3.28 -1.13 5.59
N TYR A 421 2.93 -2.39 5.74
CA TYR A 421 3.54 -3.54 5.09
C TYR A 421 2.59 -4.75 5.23
N THR A 422 2.66 -5.67 4.29
CA THR A 422 1.89 -6.92 4.32
C THR A 422 2.87 -8.09 4.42
N SER A 423 2.64 -8.98 5.37
CA SER A 423 3.52 -10.13 5.59
C SER A 423 3.08 -11.31 4.71
N THR A 424 3.96 -11.78 3.86
CA THR A 424 3.68 -12.85 2.89
C THR A 424 4.72 -13.96 2.94
N VAL A 425 4.40 -15.13 2.41
CA VAL A 425 5.35 -16.25 2.29
C VAL A 425 6.48 -15.89 1.34
N GLY A 426 6.16 -15.34 0.17
CA GLY A 426 7.17 -14.96 -0.82
C GLY A 426 8.16 -13.90 -0.33
N GLU A 427 7.74 -13.04 0.60
CA GLU A 427 8.68 -12.12 1.26
C GLU A 427 9.78 -12.88 2.01
N ILE A 428 9.42 -13.91 2.80
CA ILE A 428 10.40 -14.71 3.53
C ILE A 428 11.28 -15.53 2.60
N GLU A 429 10.75 -16.03 1.49
CA GLU A 429 11.55 -16.70 0.46
C GLU A 429 12.66 -15.77 -0.09
N LEU A 430 12.34 -14.50 -0.35
CA LEU A 430 13.33 -13.51 -0.80
C LEU A 430 14.40 -13.20 0.27
N LEU A 431 14.00 -13.15 1.54
CA LEU A 431 14.97 -12.97 2.62
C LEU A 431 15.91 -14.17 2.73
N THR A 432 15.40 -15.38 2.64
CA THR A 432 16.22 -16.61 2.70
C THR A 432 17.12 -16.74 1.46
N GLN A 433 16.61 -16.34 0.28
CA GLN A 433 17.41 -16.25 -0.94
C GLN A 433 18.60 -15.32 -0.74
N LEU A 434 18.41 -14.11 -0.23
CA LEU A 434 19.51 -13.17 0.00
C LEU A 434 20.47 -13.67 1.09
N ALA A 435 19.94 -14.27 2.17
CA ALA A 435 20.74 -14.83 3.24
C ALA A 435 21.68 -15.94 2.76
N SER A 436 21.26 -16.73 1.77
CA SER A 436 22.04 -17.85 1.22
C SER A 436 23.15 -17.43 0.23
N THR A 437 23.23 -16.16 -0.17
CA THR A 437 24.30 -15.70 -1.08
C THR A 437 25.68 -15.83 -0.45
N SER A 438 26.72 -15.95 -1.29
CA SER A 438 28.12 -16.02 -0.83
C SER A 438 28.73 -14.69 -0.38
N ILE A 439 27.98 -13.60 -0.45
CA ILE A 439 28.45 -12.26 -0.06
C ILE A 439 28.74 -12.23 1.45
N SER A 440 29.95 -11.76 1.83
CA SER A 440 30.38 -11.69 3.22
C SER A 440 29.65 -10.58 3.98
N LYS A 441 29.31 -10.85 5.25
CA LYS A 441 28.80 -9.82 6.19
C LYS A 441 29.87 -8.81 6.61
N GLU A 442 31.15 -9.13 6.40
CA GLU A 442 32.30 -8.33 6.85
C GLU A 442 32.72 -7.25 5.85
N GLU A 443 32.08 -7.18 4.69
CA GLU A 443 32.32 -6.05 3.77
C GLU A 443 32.11 -4.73 4.52
N LYS A 444 33.18 -3.89 4.54
CA LYS A 444 33.15 -2.61 5.23
C LYS A 444 32.13 -1.70 4.53
N VAL A 445 31.19 -1.20 5.29
CA VAL A 445 30.34 -0.08 4.86
C VAL A 445 31.19 1.18 4.94
N ASN A 446 31.66 1.68 3.81
CA ASN A 446 32.31 2.98 3.75
C ASN A 446 31.23 4.07 3.79
N GLY A 447 30.92 4.53 4.97
CA GLY A 447 29.99 5.64 5.18
C GLY A 447 30.56 6.59 6.19
N THR A 448 30.68 7.85 5.82
CA THR A 448 30.92 8.94 6.77
C THR A 448 29.57 9.56 7.09
N LEU A 449 29.15 9.37 8.34
CA LEU A 449 27.99 10.10 8.85
C LEU A 449 28.44 11.56 9.11
N PHE A 450 27.95 12.49 8.31
CA PHE A 450 28.11 13.89 8.67
C PHE A 450 27.14 14.22 9.79
N LEU A 451 27.65 14.31 11.01
CA LEU A 451 26.92 14.72 12.21
C LEU A 451 26.52 16.21 12.19
N SER A 452 26.44 16.86 11.04
CA SER A 452 26.01 18.26 10.92
C SER A 452 24.54 18.51 11.30
N LEU A 453 23.77 17.48 11.57
CA LEU A 453 22.38 17.57 12.01
C LEU A 453 22.18 17.75 13.52
N ILE A 454 23.25 17.89 14.30
CA ILE A 454 23.16 18.07 15.76
C ILE A 454 23.18 19.58 16.15
N HIS A 455 23.13 20.48 15.20
CA HIS A 455 22.98 21.91 15.49
C HIS A 455 21.59 22.41 15.08
N ILE A 456 20.57 21.98 15.80
CA ILE A 456 19.30 22.70 15.95
C ILE A 456 19.03 22.84 17.45
#